data_805b5c50ad09c0382506d94ad54045dd
#
_entry.id   805b5c50ad09c0382506d94ad54045dd
#
_cell.length_a   1.000
_cell.length_b   1.000
_cell.length_c   1.000
_cell.angle_alpha   90.00
_cell.angle_beta   90.00
_cell.angle_gamma   90.00
#
_symmetry.space_group_name_H-M   'P 1'
#
loop_
_entity.id
_entity.type
_entity.pdbx_description
1 polymer ?
#
loop_
_entity_poly.entity_id
_entity_poly.type
_entity_poly.pdbx_seq_one_letter_code
_entity_poly.pdbx_strand_id
1 'polypeptide(L)'
;GSFNLPFSGKGEGAMRSICHLKALSVSALALAGLFGAMSWPAPQARSQTAPPNLPTKEDLARDNNLFLSLARKFLKWDEPEEPVRIVGPIYFVGTKGLGAFLFTTSEGHVLMNTGMPPSGAMMVDSIRKLGFKPEDIRIMINGHAHVDHAGAFAFFKKLSGAQVAIMKDDVPLIESGGRGDFKYANDFSYEAVKVDRVLRDGDTVRLGDLLLTGYHTPGHTKGATTWVLNMVVEGKPYVVVFPDGAGFNPGYRLAKGLLYTGINTDFRRTHHFLEMLKPDIWLAQHNEYYDFEAKRKRALTEGVKAWIDPEGYRRFIAGKKQAFEDEVDEELGVPKATAK
;
A
#
# COMPACT_ATOMS: atom_id res chain seq x y z
N GLY A 1 50.10 39.34 -3.46
CA GLY A 1 50.50 39.08 -4.82
C GLY A 1 49.29 38.75 -5.67
N SER A 2 48.82 39.74 -6.43
CA SER A 2 47.79 39.67 -7.47
C SER A 2 48.29 38.87 -8.66
N PHE A 3 47.40 38.19 -9.41
CA PHE A 3 47.39 38.18 -10.88
C PHE A 3 46.15 37.38 -11.36
N ASN A 4 45.19 38.06 -11.82
CA ASN A 4 44.51 38.27 -13.11
C ASN A 4 44.30 37.03 -14.03
N LEU A 5 43.06 37.00 -14.51
CA LEU A 5 42.41 36.32 -15.64
C LEU A 5 43.13 36.52 -17.01
N PRO A 6 42.79 35.77 -18.07
CA PRO A 6 41.68 36.15 -18.95
C PRO A 6 40.90 34.96 -19.58
N PHE A 7 39.61 35.14 -19.77
CA PHE A 7 38.75 35.39 -20.96
C PHE A 7 38.92 34.50 -22.20
N SER A 8 37.77 34.03 -22.63
CA SER A 8 37.13 33.85 -23.95
C SER A 8 37.02 32.37 -24.36
N GLY A 9 35.95 31.93 -24.93
CA GLY A 9 35.04 32.48 -25.87
C GLY A 9 33.81 31.60 -26.14
N LYS A 10 32.90 32.20 -26.72
CA LYS A 10 31.59 31.93 -27.26
C LYS A 10 31.38 30.56 -27.94
N GLY A 11 30.15 30.09 -27.85
CA GLY A 11 29.58 29.10 -28.75
C GLY A 11 28.07 28.92 -28.49
N GLU A 12 27.27 29.75 -29.14
CA GLU A 12 25.82 29.63 -29.26
C GLU A 12 25.42 28.37 -30.00
N GLY A 13 24.30 27.78 -29.64
CA GLY A 13 23.67 26.71 -30.42
C GLY A 13 22.33 26.28 -29.82
N ALA A 14 21.33 27.12 -30.04
CA ALA A 14 19.94 26.78 -29.81
C ALA A 14 19.50 25.59 -30.65
N MET A 15 18.68 24.70 -30.12
CA MET A 15 17.52 24.24 -30.90
C MET A 15 16.42 23.72 -30.02
N ARG A 16 15.31 24.43 -30.09
CA ARG A 16 13.99 24.03 -29.68
C ARG A 16 13.59 22.77 -30.41
N SER A 17 13.07 21.77 -29.70
CA SER A 17 12.14 20.85 -30.31
C SER A 17 10.95 20.65 -29.37
N ILE A 18 9.94 21.40 -29.72
CA ILE A 18 8.57 21.20 -29.26
C ILE A 18 8.09 19.96 -30.01
N CYS A 19 7.85 18.88 -29.31
CA CYS A 19 7.06 17.78 -29.87
C CYS A 19 5.79 17.62 -29.05
N HIS A 20 4.72 18.00 -29.74
CA HIS A 20 3.34 17.73 -29.37
C HIS A 20 3.14 16.23 -29.13
N LEU A 21 2.80 15.83 -27.93
CA LEU A 21 2.05 14.60 -27.70
C LEU A 21 0.62 15.00 -27.33
N LYS A 22 -0.22 15.06 -28.33
CA LYS A 22 -1.68 15.08 -28.17
C LYS A 22 -2.17 13.69 -27.82
N ALA A 23 -2.97 13.64 -26.76
CA ALA A 23 -4.03 12.66 -26.51
C ALA A 23 -3.64 11.18 -26.60
N LEU A 24 -3.19 10.61 -25.50
CA LEU A 24 -3.45 9.22 -25.19
C LEU A 24 -4.60 9.17 -24.18
N SER A 25 -5.65 8.48 -24.63
CA SER A 25 -6.95 8.43 -24.01
C SER A 25 -6.93 8.04 -22.52
N VAL A 26 -7.86 8.61 -21.79
CA VAL A 26 -8.19 8.45 -20.38
C VAL A 26 -8.20 6.98 -19.88
N SER A 27 -8.36 6.01 -20.78
CA SER A 27 -8.42 4.58 -20.45
C SER A 27 -7.10 3.96 -19.95
N ALA A 28 -5.95 4.49 -20.37
CA ALA A 28 -4.65 4.02 -19.88
C ALA A 28 -4.30 4.58 -18.51
N LEU A 29 -4.83 5.76 -18.19
CA LEU A 29 -4.62 6.42 -16.88
C LEU A 29 -5.43 5.76 -15.75
N ALA A 30 -6.58 5.16 -16.05
CA ALA A 30 -7.39 4.50 -15.03
C ALA A 30 -6.71 3.24 -14.47
N LEU A 31 -5.99 2.50 -15.32
CA LEU A 31 -5.14 1.40 -14.84
C LEU A 31 -3.82 1.90 -14.21
N ALA A 32 -3.21 2.96 -14.75
CA ALA A 32 -1.98 3.52 -14.18
C ALA A 32 -2.20 4.17 -12.81
N GLY A 33 -3.37 4.76 -12.55
CA GLY A 33 -3.75 5.26 -11.24
C GLY A 33 -3.95 4.16 -10.19
N LEU A 34 -4.32 2.96 -10.63
CA LEU A 34 -4.42 1.77 -9.78
C LEU A 34 -3.07 1.09 -9.56
N PHE A 35 -2.17 1.16 -10.54
CA PHE A 35 -0.99 0.30 -10.61
C PHE A 35 0.34 1.04 -10.51
N GLY A 36 0.37 2.35 -10.24
CA GLY A 36 1.62 3.12 -10.25
C GLY A 36 2.26 3.19 -11.65
N ALA A 37 2.97 4.26 -11.96
CA ALA A 37 3.58 4.46 -13.26
C ALA A 37 4.61 3.37 -13.61
N MET A 38 4.20 2.35 -14.36
CA MET A 38 5.12 1.47 -15.06
C MET A 38 5.72 2.24 -16.23
N SER A 39 7.03 2.47 -16.21
CA SER A 39 7.79 2.93 -17.36
C SER A 39 7.85 1.79 -18.41
N TRP A 40 7.05 1.92 -19.45
CA TRP A 40 7.04 0.99 -20.60
C TRP A 40 8.16 1.37 -21.57
N PRO A 41 8.98 0.44 -22.03
CA PRO A 41 9.90 0.72 -23.13
C PRO A 41 9.11 0.98 -24.42
N ALA A 42 9.51 1.97 -25.20
CA ALA A 42 8.86 2.35 -26.45
C ALA A 42 8.82 1.17 -27.44
N PRO A 43 7.66 0.84 -28.03
CA PRO A 43 7.56 -0.25 -28.98
C PRO A 43 8.12 0.15 -30.34
N GLN A 44 8.97 -0.70 -30.89
CA GLN A 44 9.32 -0.70 -32.31
C GLN A 44 8.07 -1.09 -33.13
N ALA A 45 7.81 -0.35 -34.22
CA ALA A 45 6.64 -0.51 -35.07
C ALA A 45 6.57 -1.93 -35.68
N ARG A 46 5.61 -2.71 -35.20
CA ARG A 46 5.06 -3.89 -35.88
C ARG A 46 3.54 -3.73 -36.01
N SER A 47 3.02 -4.16 -37.17
CA SER A 47 1.60 -4.22 -37.54
C SER A 47 0.62 -4.29 -36.37
N GLN A 48 -0.21 -3.26 -36.23
CA GLN A 48 -1.14 -3.08 -35.12
C GLN A 48 -2.40 -3.93 -35.34
N THR A 49 -2.46 -5.07 -34.68
CA THR A 49 -3.77 -5.49 -34.16
C THR A 49 -4.08 -4.55 -32.99
N ALA A 50 -5.27 -3.94 -33.00
CA ALA A 50 -5.72 -3.08 -31.91
C ALA A 50 -5.48 -3.80 -30.57
N PRO A 51 -4.95 -3.11 -29.54
CA PRO A 51 -4.78 -3.74 -28.24
C PRO A 51 -6.14 -4.25 -27.74
N PRO A 52 -6.19 -5.38 -27.03
CA PRO A 52 -7.45 -5.85 -26.46
C PRO A 52 -8.05 -4.71 -25.64
N ASN A 53 -9.36 -4.47 -25.80
CA ASN A 53 -10.06 -3.46 -25.03
C ASN A 53 -9.83 -3.73 -23.54
N LEU A 54 -8.98 -2.93 -22.93
CA LEU A 54 -8.81 -2.97 -21.47
C LEU A 54 -10.12 -2.52 -20.81
N PRO A 55 -10.53 -3.13 -19.69
CA PRO A 55 -11.72 -2.71 -18.98
C PRO A 55 -11.61 -1.24 -18.58
N THR A 56 -12.71 -0.53 -18.68
CA THR A 56 -12.80 0.88 -18.26
C THR A 56 -12.91 0.97 -16.74
N LYS A 57 -12.75 2.19 -16.19
CA LYS A 57 -13.02 2.48 -14.77
C LYS A 57 -14.44 2.07 -14.39
N GLU A 58 -15.41 2.31 -15.27
CA GLU A 58 -16.82 1.96 -15.09
C GLU A 58 -17.04 0.44 -15.08
N ASP A 59 -16.32 -0.32 -15.92
CA ASP A 59 -16.39 -1.79 -15.90
C ASP A 59 -15.86 -2.34 -14.56
N LEU A 60 -14.73 -1.83 -14.10
CA LEU A 60 -14.13 -2.22 -12.82
C LEU A 60 -14.99 -1.77 -11.61
N ALA A 61 -15.69 -0.64 -11.75
CA ALA A 61 -16.59 -0.14 -10.71
C ALA A 61 -17.85 -1.00 -10.54
N ARG A 62 -18.32 -1.63 -11.64
CA ARG A 62 -19.53 -2.46 -11.68
C ARG A 62 -19.29 -3.92 -11.37
N ASP A 63 -18.12 -4.45 -11.70
CA ASP A 63 -17.76 -5.86 -11.52
C ASP A 63 -16.57 -6.01 -10.56
N ASN A 64 -16.88 -6.22 -9.29
CA ASN A 64 -15.89 -6.42 -8.25
C ASN A 64 -15.02 -7.67 -8.50
N ASN A 65 -15.58 -8.74 -9.08
CA ASN A 65 -14.82 -9.96 -9.37
C ASN A 65 -13.87 -9.76 -10.54
N LEU A 66 -14.26 -9.01 -11.55
CA LEU A 66 -13.36 -8.60 -12.64
C LEU A 66 -12.20 -7.78 -12.08
N PHE A 67 -12.48 -6.77 -11.24
CA PHE A 67 -11.47 -5.96 -10.56
C PHE A 67 -10.48 -6.84 -9.79
N LEU A 68 -10.97 -7.72 -8.92
CA LEU A 68 -10.12 -8.59 -8.09
C LEU A 68 -9.28 -9.55 -8.93
N SER A 69 -9.87 -10.14 -9.97
CA SER A 69 -9.16 -11.09 -10.85
C SER A 69 -8.01 -10.42 -11.61
N LEU A 70 -8.23 -9.19 -12.08
CA LEU A 70 -7.19 -8.42 -12.76
C LEU A 70 -6.10 -7.96 -11.80
N ALA A 71 -6.46 -7.48 -10.60
CA ALA A 71 -5.51 -7.12 -9.56
C ALA A 71 -4.61 -8.32 -9.21
N ARG A 72 -5.18 -9.47 -8.90
CA ARG A 72 -4.43 -10.71 -8.60
C ARG A 72 -3.48 -11.09 -9.72
N LYS A 73 -3.94 -11.05 -10.98
CA LYS A 73 -3.15 -11.43 -12.15
C LYS A 73 -2.02 -10.44 -12.44
N PHE A 74 -2.33 -9.14 -12.55
CA PHE A 74 -1.37 -8.13 -12.99
C PHE A 74 -0.44 -7.66 -11.88
N LEU A 75 -0.91 -7.61 -10.62
CA LEU A 75 -0.11 -7.28 -9.46
C LEU A 75 0.50 -8.50 -8.77
N LYS A 76 0.26 -9.72 -9.30
CA LYS A 76 0.90 -10.95 -8.85
C LYS A 76 0.66 -11.26 -7.36
N TRP A 77 -0.55 -11.01 -6.89
CA TRP A 77 -0.91 -11.18 -5.48
C TRP A 77 -0.76 -12.62 -4.97
N ASP A 78 -0.90 -13.61 -5.87
CA ASP A 78 -0.81 -15.04 -5.56
C ASP A 78 0.54 -15.67 -5.92
N GLU A 79 1.54 -14.87 -6.29
CA GLU A 79 2.88 -15.37 -6.58
C GLU A 79 3.79 -15.24 -5.34
N PRO A 80 4.59 -16.28 -5.02
CA PRO A 80 5.53 -16.20 -3.91
C PRO A 80 6.62 -15.16 -4.16
N GLU A 81 7.10 -14.53 -3.08
CA GLU A 81 8.22 -13.62 -3.09
C GLU A 81 9.27 -14.05 -2.06
N GLU A 82 10.53 -13.80 -2.34
CA GLU A 82 11.59 -14.11 -1.39
C GLU A 82 11.54 -13.14 -0.20
N PRO A 83 11.52 -13.68 1.03
CA PRO A 83 11.48 -12.86 2.21
C PRO A 83 12.79 -12.08 2.39
N VAL A 84 12.71 -10.92 3.03
CA VAL A 84 13.90 -10.08 3.25
C VAL A 84 13.79 -9.34 4.58
N ARG A 85 14.93 -9.20 5.27
CA ARG A 85 15.04 -8.28 6.41
C ARG A 85 15.03 -6.85 5.90
N ILE A 86 14.13 -6.03 6.43
CA ILE A 86 14.03 -4.61 6.09
C ILE A 86 14.98 -3.80 6.98
N VAL A 87 14.71 -3.76 8.26
CA VAL A 87 15.50 -3.04 9.27
C VAL A 87 15.19 -3.58 10.67
N GLY A 88 16.21 -3.75 11.49
CA GLY A 88 16.02 -4.21 12.87
C GLY A 88 15.21 -5.50 12.94
N PRO A 89 14.08 -5.52 13.67
CA PRO A 89 13.22 -6.68 13.81
C PRO A 89 12.16 -6.83 12.71
N ILE A 90 12.18 -6.01 11.67
CA ILE A 90 11.17 -5.97 10.61
C ILE A 90 11.59 -6.80 9.42
N TYR A 91 10.76 -7.77 9.04
CA TYR A 91 10.95 -8.64 7.88
C TYR A 91 9.74 -8.60 6.97
N PHE A 92 9.97 -8.52 5.66
CA PHE A 92 8.95 -8.76 4.65
C PHE A 92 8.76 -10.27 4.49
N VAL A 93 7.50 -10.72 4.54
CA VAL A 93 7.13 -12.15 4.40
C VAL A 93 5.93 -12.34 3.46
N GLY A 94 5.54 -11.31 2.72
CA GLY A 94 4.37 -11.28 1.84
C GLY A 94 4.57 -12.03 0.51
N THR A 95 3.74 -11.65 -0.46
CA THR A 95 3.79 -12.15 -1.84
C THR A 95 4.33 -11.05 -2.77
N LYS A 96 4.48 -11.35 -4.08
CA LYS A 96 5.04 -10.37 -5.04
C LYS A 96 4.31 -9.03 -5.07
N GLY A 97 2.99 -9.05 -4.89
CA GLY A 97 2.18 -7.84 -4.93
C GLY A 97 1.70 -7.35 -3.57
N LEU A 98 1.71 -8.21 -2.54
CA LEU A 98 1.11 -7.89 -1.25
C LEU A 98 2.14 -7.83 -0.13
N GLY A 99 2.19 -6.70 0.56
CA GLY A 99 3.01 -6.46 1.72
C GLY A 99 2.45 -7.12 2.97
N ALA A 100 3.22 -8.07 3.53
CA ALA A 100 3.00 -8.61 4.85
C ALA A 100 4.32 -8.58 5.63
N PHE A 101 4.27 -8.24 6.91
CA PHE A 101 5.45 -7.96 7.70
C PHE A 101 5.46 -8.74 9.01
N LEU A 102 6.59 -9.39 9.28
CA LEU A 102 6.87 -10.05 10.55
C LEU A 102 7.77 -9.16 11.40
N PHE A 103 7.33 -8.87 12.62
CA PHE A 103 8.12 -8.18 13.63
C PHE A 103 8.56 -9.19 14.67
N THR A 104 9.86 -9.38 14.82
CA THR A 104 10.42 -10.42 15.67
C THR A 104 10.86 -9.88 17.02
N THR A 105 10.57 -10.62 18.09
CA THR A 105 11.04 -10.34 19.44
C THR A 105 11.47 -11.64 20.13
N SER A 106 12.08 -11.55 21.31
CA SER A 106 12.40 -12.71 22.14
C SER A 106 11.16 -13.39 22.75
N GLU A 107 10.02 -12.71 22.76
CA GLU A 107 8.75 -13.23 23.32
C GLU A 107 7.81 -13.80 22.26
N GLY A 108 8.25 -13.85 21.01
CA GLY A 108 7.46 -14.27 19.84
C GLY A 108 7.36 -13.15 18.81
N HIS A 109 6.36 -13.21 17.93
CA HIS A 109 6.28 -12.35 16.77
C HIS A 109 4.93 -11.65 16.64
N VAL A 110 4.94 -10.44 16.04
CA VAL A 110 3.74 -9.78 15.53
C VAL A 110 3.71 -9.97 14.02
N LEU A 111 2.57 -10.37 13.46
CA LEU A 111 2.35 -10.46 12.02
C LEU A 111 1.38 -9.36 11.58
N MET A 112 1.80 -8.51 10.66
CA MET A 112 0.97 -7.47 10.06
C MET A 112 0.59 -7.88 8.65
N ASN A 113 -0.70 -7.97 8.37
CA ASN A 113 -1.33 -8.47 7.16
C ASN A 113 -1.03 -9.96 6.89
N THR A 114 -1.91 -10.61 6.16
CA THR A 114 -1.79 -12.05 5.86
C THR A 114 -2.02 -12.38 4.38
N GLY A 115 -2.18 -11.34 3.54
CA GLY A 115 -2.44 -11.55 2.13
C GLY A 115 -3.80 -12.18 1.84
N MET A 116 -3.95 -12.71 0.64
CA MET A 116 -5.10 -13.49 0.18
C MET A 116 -5.20 -14.83 0.95
N PRO A 117 -6.35 -15.52 0.95
CA PRO A 117 -6.45 -16.83 1.59
C PRO A 117 -5.36 -17.84 1.21
N PRO A 118 -4.91 -17.96 -0.06
CA PRO A 118 -3.81 -18.84 -0.42
C PRO A 118 -2.42 -18.36 0.06
N SER A 119 -2.26 -17.10 0.43
CA SER A 119 -0.96 -16.53 0.83
C SER A 119 -0.41 -17.18 2.12
N GLY A 120 -1.28 -17.71 2.97
CA GLY A 120 -0.89 -18.28 4.26
C GLY A 120 0.24 -19.32 4.16
N ALA A 121 0.14 -20.29 3.25
CA ALA A 121 1.16 -21.30 3.04
C ALA A 121 2.49 -20.70 2.53
N MET A 122 2.43 -19.78 1.56
CA MET A 122 3.61 -19.09 1.03
C MET A 122 4.32 -18.28 2.12
N MET A 123 3.56 -17.61 2.99
CA MET A 123 4.10 -16.83 4.10
C MET A 123 4.74 -17.72 5.17
N VAL A 124 4.17 -18.90 5.45
CA VAL A 124 4.78 -19.91 6.33
C VAL A 124 6.17 -20.30 5.80
N ASP A 125 6.29 -20.58 4.49
CA ASP A 125 7.57 -20.91 3.88
C ASP A 125 8.56 -19.72 3.98
N SER A 126 8.09 -18.50 3.76
CA SER A 126 8.90 -17.28 3.90
C SER A 126 9.41 -17.10 5.34
N ILE A 127 8.55 -17.29 6.34
CA ILE A 127 8.92 -17.16 7.76
C ILE A 127 9.97 -18.24 8.13
N ARG A 128 9.77 -19.48 7.68
CA ARG A 128 10.72 -20.59 7.92
C ARG A 128 12.06 -20.38 7.22
N LYS A 129 12.08 -19.87 5.99
CA LYS A 129 13.31 -19.49 5.29
C LYS A 129 14.15 -18.47 6.05
N LEU A 130 13.50 -17.57 6.79
CA LEU A 130 14.17 -16.59 7.65
C LEU A 130 14.67 -17.21 8.98
N GLY A 131 14.38 -18.48 9.25
CA GLY A 131 14.76 -19.17 10.47
C GLY A 131 13.79 -18.99 11.65
N PHE A 132 12.62 -18.38 11.41
CA PHE A 132 11.58 -18.20 12.42
C PHE A 132 10.52 -19.31 12.36
N LYS A 133 9.76 -19.45 13.44
CA LYS A 133 8.65 -20.40 13.54
C LYS A 133 7.34 -19.64 13.42
N PRO A 134 6.49 -19.97 12.43
CA PRO A 134 5.16 -19.36 12.31
C PRO A 134 4.29 -19.57 13.54
N GLU A 135 4.53 -20.67 14.27
CA GLU A 135 3.86 -21.02 15.53
C GLU A 135 4.19 -20.05 16.68
N ASP A 136 5.27 -19.27 16.55
CA ASP A 136 5.65 -18.23 17.53
C ASP A 136 5.01 -16.86 17.27
N ILE A 137 4.12 -16.75 16.29
CA ILE A 137 3.28 -15.54 16.12
C ILE A 137 2.33 -15.46 17.31
N ARG A 138 2.39 -14.35 18.05
CA ARG A 138 1.58 -14.08 19.24
C ARG A 138 0.45 -13.11 18.99
N ILE A 139 0.65 -12.16 18.07
CA ILE A 139 -0.32 -11.12 17.78
C ILE A 139 -0.39 -10.93 16.25
N MET A 140 -1.61 -10.80 15.73
CA MET A 140 -1.86 -10.41 14.35
C MET A 140 -2.59 -9.07 14.31
N ILE A 141 -2.14 -8.21 13.40
CA ILE A 141 -2.70 -6.89 13.11
C ILE A 141 -2.84 -6.71 11.60
N ASN A 142 -3.59 -5.72 11.16
CA ASN A 142 -3.73 -5.38 9.74
C ASN A 142 -3.65 -3.87 9.50
N GLY A 143 -3.51 -3.49 8.24
CA GLY A 143 -3.77 -2.13 7.79
C GLY A 143 -5.28 -1.90 7.63
N HIS A 144 -5.98 -2.83 6.95
CA HIS A 144 -7.44 -2.82 6.82
C HIS A 144 -8.01 -4.22 6.55
N ALA A 145 -9.34 -4.37 6.61
CA ALA A 145 -10.00 -5.67 6.68
C ALA A 145 -10.42 -6.25 5.31
N HIS A 146 -9.82 -5.85 4.19
CA HIS A 146 -10.09 -6.49 2.91
C HIS A 146 -9.36 -7.82 2.75
N VAL A 147 -9.85 -8.64 1.82
CA VAL A 147 -9.41 -10.03 1.60
C VAL A 147 -7.92 -10.15 1.29
N ASP A 148 -7.34 -9.18 0.61
CA ASP A 148 -5.93 -9.14 0.23
C ASP A 148 -4.98 -8.79 1.40
N HIS A 149 -5.52 -8.42 2.56
CA HIS A 149 -4.75 -8.14 3.78
C HIS A 149 -5.14 -9.01 4.97
N ALA A 150 -6.39 -9.47 5.00
CA ALA A 150 -6.93 -10.28 6.11
C ALA A 150 -7.28 -11.72 5.70
N GLY A 151 -7.09 -12.08 4.43
CA GLY A 151 -7.58 -13.34 3.87
C GLY A 151 -7.10 -14.59 4.56
N ALA A 152 -5.88 -14.61 5.10
CA ALA A 152 -5.33 -15.77 5.80
C ALA A 152 -5.27 -15.61 7.33
N PHE A 153 -6.01 -14.69 7.95
CA PHE A 153 -6.04 -14.54 9.41
C PHE A 153 -6.48 -15.81 10.12
N ALA A 154 -7.56 -16.45 9.65
CA ALA A 154 -8.04 -17.69 10.25
C ALA A 154 -7.01 -18.82 10.15
N PHE A 155 -6.28 -18.91 9.04
CA PHE A 155 -5.19 -19.86 8.86
C PHE A 155 -4.08 -19.66 9.92
N PHE A 156 -3.57 -18.45 10.08
CA PHE A 156 -2.52 -18.18 11.07
C PHE A 156 -3.02 -18.30 12.51
N LYS A 157 -4.27 -17.91 12.80
CA LYS A 157 -4.84 -18.10 14.14
C LYS A 157 -4.93 -19.59 14.50
N LYS A 158 -5.31 -20.45 13.57
CA LYS A 158 -5.32 -21.91 13.77
C LYS A 158 -3.90 -22.45 13.99
N LEU A 159 -2.94 -21.93 13.24
CA LEU A 159 -1.55 -22.40 13.30
C LEU A 159 -0.84 -22.02 14.61
N SER A 160 -1.01 -20.79 15.07
CA SER A 160 -0.21 -20.20 16.16
C SER A 160 -0.99 -19.92 17.44
N GLY A 161 -2.31 -19.85 17.36
CA GLY A 161 -3.14 -19.38 18.47
C GLY A 161 -3.02 -17.87 18.72
N ALA A 162 -2.47 -17.10 17.78
CA ALA A 162 -2.23 -15.67 17.93
C ALA A 162 -3.50 -14.86 18.26
N GLN A 163 -3.34 -13.84 19.07
CA GLN A 163 -4.39 -12.84 19.29
C GLN A 163 -4.58 -11.97 18.06
N VAL A 164 -5.83 -11.73 17.68
CA VAL A 164 -6.21 -10.82 16.60
C VAL A 164 -6.58 -9.47 17.21
N ALA A 165 -5.78 -8.43 16.88
CA ALA A 165 -5.97 -7.06 17.39
C ALA A 165 -6.32 -6.12 16.23
N ILE A 166 -7.55 -5.58 16.21
CA ILE A 166 -8.13 -4.86 15.07
C ILE A 166 -8.73 -3.53 15.53
N MET A 167 -8.59 -2.50 14.73
CA MET A 167 -9.26 -1.21 14.91
C MET A 167 -10.77 -1.41 14.96
N LYS A 168 -11.42 -0.77 15.93
CA LYS A 168 -12.84 -0.96 16.28
C LYS A 168 -13.76 -1.04 15.06
N ASP A 169 -13.59 -0.12 14.10
CA ASP A 169 -14.55 0.02 13.01
C ASP A 169 -14.36 -0.99 11.87
N ASP A 170 -13.27 -1.79 11.89
CA ASP A 170 -13.06 -2.96 11.01
C ASP A 170 -13.37 -4.30 11.70
N VAL A 171 -13.64 -4.31 13.02
CA VAL A 171 -13.98 -5.54 13.75
C VAL A 171 -15.17 -6.29 13.12
N PRO A 172 -16.29 -5.61 12.78
CA PRO A 172 -17.42 -6.30 12.15
C PRO A 172 -17.05 -6.97 10.84
N LEU A 173 -16.15 -6.36 10.05
CA LEU A 173 -15.73 -6.89 8.76
C LEU A 173 -14.81 -8.12 8.92
N ILE A 174 -13.90 -8.10 9.89
CA ILE A 174 -13.06 -9.26 10.23
C ILE A 174 -13.91 -10.42 10.76
N GLU A 175 -14.85 -10.15 11.66
CA GLU A 175 -15.68 -11.18 12.28
C GLU A 175 -16.77 -11.74 11.36
N SER A 176 -17.13 -11.00 10.31
CA SER A 176 -17.99 -11.50 9.24
C SER A 176 -17.23 -12.19 8.10
N GLY A 177 -15.89 -12.13 8.11
CA GLY A 177 -15.07 -12.62 7.00
C GLY A 177 -15.26 -11.83 5.72
N GLY A 178 -15.25 -10.49 5.83
CA GLY A 178 -15.37 -9.57 4.71
C GLY A 178 -16.81 -9.34 4.22
N ARG A 179 -17.81 -10.00 4.83
CA ARG A 179 -19.22 -9.83 4.41
C ARG A 179 -19.81 -8.55 4.95
N GLY A 180 -20.66 -7.93 4.14
CA GLY A 180 -21.30 -6.64 4.50
C GLY A 180 -20.38 -5.45 4.29
N ASP A 181 -19.31 -5.59 3.52
CA ASP A 181 -18.48 -4.46 3.12
C ASP A 181 -19.31 -3.42 2.36
N PHE A 182 -19.07 -2.15 2.64
CA PHE A 182 -19.88 -1.05 2.07
C PHE A 182 -19.64 -0.87 0.55
N LYS A 183 -18.52 -1.35 0.01
CA LYS A 183 -18.20 -1.31 -1.43
C LYS A 183 -18.40 -2.67 -2.10
N TYR A 184 -17.94 -3.74 -1.45
CA TYR A 184 -17.86 -5.06 -2.07
C TYR A 184 -18.96 -6.02 -1.63
N ALA A 185 -19.81 -5.61 -0.69
CA ALA A 185 -20.87 -6.44 -0.13
C ALA A 185 -20.33 -7.79 0.37
N ASN A 186 -20.53 -8.88 -0.37
CA ASN A 186 -20.04 -10.21 -0.02
C ASN A 186 -19.03 -10.79 -1.03
N ASP A 187 -18.66 -10.00 -2.06
CA ASP A 187 -17.87 -10.52 -3.18
C ASP A 187 -16.44 -10.90 -2.78
N PHE A 188 -15.87 -10.21 -1.77
CA PHE A 188 -14.50 -10.41 -1.29
C PHE A 188 -14.46 -11.10 0.05
N SER A 189 -15.30 -12.12 0.25
CA SER A 189 -15.36 -12.85 1.50
C SER A 189 -14.19 -13.83 1.70
N TYR A 190 -13.83 -14.03 2.95
CA TYR A 190 -12.78 -14.93 3.42
C TYR A 190 -13.23 -15.65 4.70
N GLU A 191 -12.42 -16.54 5.26
CA GLU A 191 -12.75 -17.23 6.49
C GLU A 191 -12.76 -16.24 7.67
N ALA A 192 -13.91 -16.12 8.33
CA ALA A 192 -14.11 -15.24 9.48
C ALA A 192 -13.21 -15.66 10.67
N VAL A 193 -12.77 -14.66 11.42
CA VAL A 193 -11.98 -14.89 12.62
C VAL A 193 -12.46 -13.98 13.75
N LYS A 194 -12.53 -14.52 14.97
CA LYS A 194 -12.86 -13.73 16.15
C LYS A 194 -11.74 -12.74 16.48
N VAL A 195 -12.10 -11.50 16.72
CA VAL A 195 -11.19 -10.46 17.23
C VAL A 195 -11.05 -10.62 18.75
N ASP A 196 -9.81 -10.70 19.21
CA ASP A 196 -9.51 -10.87 20.66
C ASP A 196 -9.29 -9.53 21.34
N ARG A 197 -8.80 -8.53 20.61
CA ARG A 197 -8.53 -7.19 21.12
C ARG A 197 -9.02 -6.13 20.16
N VAL A 198 -9.96 -5.33 20.61
CA VAL A 198 -10.47 -4.17 19.88
C VAL A 198 -9.59 -2.96 20.17
N LEU A 199 -9.05 -2.35 19.13
CA LEU A 199 -8.18 -1.18 19.18
C LEU A 199 -8.96 0.11 18.91
N ARG A 200 -8.47 1.20 19.46
CA ARG A 200 -8.90 2.57 19.22
C ARG A 200 -7.76 3.41 18.71
N ASP A 201 -8.07 4.59 18.20
CA ASP A 201 -7.08 5.55 17.72
C ASP A 201 -5.99 5.83 18.77
N GLY A 202 -4.74 5.66 18.38
CA GLY A 202 -3.57 5.82 19.25
C GLY A 202 -3.26 4.64 20.17
N ASP A 203 -4.04 3.55 20.13
CA ASP A 203 -3.73 2.35 20.91
C ASP A 203 -2.42 1.70 20.43
N THR A 204 -1.73 1.07 21.37
CA THR A 204 -0.45 0.41 21.10
C THR A 204 -0.56 -1.10 21.17
N VAL A 205 0.18 -1.79 20.31
CA VAL A 205 0.47 -3.22 20.40
C VAL A 205 1.90 -3.41 20.86
N ARG A 206 2.06 -4.07 22.00
CA ARG A 206 3.37 -4.36 22.61
C ARG A 206 3.62 -5.86 22.64
N LEU A 207 4.84 -6.24 22.28
CA LEU A 207 5.37 -7.59 22.50
C LEU A 207 6.88 -7.47 22.73
N GLY A 208 7.35 -7.84 23.93
CA GLY A 208 8.73 -7.58 24.35
C GLY A 208 9.09 -6.10 24.21
N ASP A 209 10.18 -5.83 23.49
CA ASP A 209 10.67 -4.46 23.24
C ASP A 209 9.96 -3.77 22.07
N LEU A 210 9.16 -4.50 21.31
CA LEU A 210 8.38 -3.94 20.20
C LEU A 210 7.19 -3.14 20.71
N LEU A 211 7.00 -1.93 20.19
CA LEU A 211 5.84 -1.08 20.44
C LEU A 211 5.34 -0.46 19.16
N LEU A 212 4.26 -0.98 18.61
CA LEU A 212 3.56 -0.44 17.45
C LEU A 212 2.39 0.43 17.91
N THR A 213 2.27 1.65 17.40
CA THR A 213 1.11 2.52 17.61
C THR A 213 0.20 2.50 16.40
N GLY A 214 -1.08 2.17 16.60
CA GLY A 214 -2.10 2.15 15.56
C GLY A 214 -2.91 3.45 15.54
N TYR A 215 -2.88 4.17 14.43
CA TYR A 215 -3.68 5.36 14.24
C TYR A 215 -4.85 5.07 13.31
N HIS A 216 -6.03 5.50 13.70
CA HIS A 216 -7.26 5.32 12.92
C HIS A 216 -7.25 6.25 11.70
N THR A 217 -7.08 5.68 10.50
CA THR A 217 -7.02 6.37 9.22
C THR A 217 -8.11 5.87 8.27
N PRO A 218 -9.40 6.14 8.57
CA PRO A 218 -10.55 5.61 7.84
C PRO A 218 -10.67 6.21 6.44
N GLY A 219 -11.42 5.51 5.59
CA GLY A 219 -11.71 5.90 4.20
C GLY A 219 -11.76 4.67 3.30
N HIS A 220 -10.63 3.99 3.12
CA HIS A 220 -10.55 2.76 2.35
C HIS A 220 -11.40 1.62 2.97
N THR A 221 -11.30 1.44 4.27
CA THR A 221 -12.32 0.82 5.13
C THR A 221 -12.65 1.78 6.27
N LYS A 222 -13.68 1.47 7.04
CA LYS A 222 -14.05 2.29 8.21
C LYS A 222 -13.01 2.21 9.32
N GLY A 223 -12.28 1.11 9.43
CA GLY A 223 -11.29 0.87 10.47
C GLY A 223 -9.86 0.78 9.95
N ALA A 224 -9.57 1.30 8.74
CA ALA A 224 -8.20 1.35 8.24
C ALA A 224 -7.26 1.99 9.25
N THR A 225 -6.07 1.42 9.38
CA THR A 225 -5.12 1.72 10.45
C THR A 225 -3.72 1.95 9.89
N THR A 226 -3.19 3.12 10.13
CA THR A 226 -1.77 3.42 9.91
C THR A 226 -0.97 3.02 11.14
N TRP A 227 0.07 2.21 10.94
CA TRP A 227 0.95 1.79 12.02
C TRP A 227 2.25 2.58 12.02
N VAL A 228 2.68 2.98 13.23
CA VAL A 228 3.93 3.72 13.45
C VAL A 228 4.80 2.97 14.47
N LEU A 229 6.06 2.80 14.13
CA LEU A 229 7.09 2.22 15.00
C LEU A 229 8.28 3.16 15.09
N ASN A 230 8.61 3.58 16.31
CA ASN A 230 9.87 4.25 16.62
C ASN A 230 10.84 3.21 17.18
N MET A 231 12.03 3.11 16.60
CA MET A 231 13.03 2.13 17.03
C MET A 231 14.45 2.66 16.88
N VAL A 232 15.38 2.05 17.61
CA VAL A 232 16.81 2.31 17.47
C VAL A 232 17.47 1.05 16.94
N VAL A 233 18.22 1.16 15.85
CA VAL A 233 18.98 0.06 15.26
C VAL A 233 20.44 0.50 15.13
N GLU A 234 21.35 -0.24 15.74
CA GLU A 234 22.79 0.08 15.74
C GLU A 234 23.07 1.53 16.19
N GLY A 235 22.35 1.99 17.23
CA GLY A 235 22.48 3.33 17.77
C GLY A 235 21.83 4.45 16.95
N LYS A 236 21.15 4.14 15.84
CA LYS A 236 20.46 5.12 15.01
C LYS A 236 18.95 5.02 15.20
N PRO A 237 18.27 6.15 15.48
CA PRO A 237 16.82 6.18 15.55
C PRO A 237 16.20 6.10 14.13
N TYR A 238 15.07 5.41 14.04
CA TYR A 238 14.24 5.33 12.82
C TYR A 238 12.76 5.46 13.19
N VAL A 239 12.05 6.25 12.39
CA VAL A 239 10.59 6.27 12.37
C VAL A 239 10.13 5.45 11.16
N VAL A 240 9.44 4.34 11.42
CA VAL A 240 8.90 3.47 10.38
C VAL A 240 7.39 3.60 10.35
N VAL A 241 6.83 3.89 9.18
CA VAL A 241 5.38 4.07 8.98
C VAL A 241 4.85 3.06 7.98
N PHE A 242 3.71 2.48 8.30
CA PHE A 242 2.90 1.63 7.43
C PHE A 242 1.59 2.37 7.16
N PRO A 243 1.55 3.28 6.15
CA PRO A 243 0.37 4.09 5.88
C PRO A 243 -0.75 3.26 5.29
N ASP A 244 -1.99 3.48 5.75
CA ASP A 244 -3.19 2.88 5.20
C ASP A 244 -4.35 3.89 5.16
N GLY A 245 -5.45 3.52 4.49
CA GLY A 245 -6.67 4.32 4.41
C GLY A 245 -6.69 5.42 3.34
N ALA A 246 -5.53 5.78 2.75
CA ALA A 246 -5.41 6.93 1.87
C ALA A 246 -5.98 6.72 0.45
N GLY A 247 -6.06 5.48 -0.02
CA GLY A 247 -6.48 5.15 -1.37
C GLY A 247 -7.93 4.69 -1.45
N PHE A 248 -8.48 4.70 -2.65
CA PHE A 248 -9.79 4.13 -2.96
C PHE A 248 -9.74 3.38 -4.29
N ASN A 249 -10.71 2.48 -4.50
CA ASN A 249 -10.81 1.66 -5.70
C ASN A 249 -11.95 2.15 -6.61
N PRO A 250 -11.98 1.74 -7.89
CA PRO A 250 -13.09 2.08 -8.79
C PRO A 250 -14.44 1.75 -8.18
N GLY A 251 -15.39 2.69 -8.30
CA GLY A 251 -16.74 2.56 -7.77
C GLY A 251 -16.92 3.04 -6.34
N TYR A 252 -15.87 3.59 -5.71
CA TYR A 252 -16.09 4.40 -4.52
C TYR A 252 -16.86 5.67 -4.91
N ARG A 253 -17.82 6.07 -4.07
CA ARG A 253 -18.58 7.30 -4.21
C ARG A 253 -18.28 8.18 -3.02
N LEU A 254 -17.56 9.26 -3.31
CA LEU A 254 -16.89 10.09 -2.31
C LEU A 254 -17.60 11.42 -2.07
N ALA A 255 -18.42 11.89 -3.03
CA ALA A 255 -19.12 13.16 -2.95
C ALA A 255 -20.64 13.02 -3.20
N LYS A 256 -21.05 12.22 -4.20
CA LYS A 256 -22.46 11.98 -4.53
C LYS A 256 -22.87 10.53 -4.27
N GLY A 257 -24.00 10.32 -3.60
CA GLY A 257 -24.51 8.97 -3.30
C GLY A 257 -23.52 8.15 -2.47
N LEU A 258 -22.95 8.76 -1.46
CA LEU A 258 -21.90 8.25 -0.58
C LEU A 258 -22.10 6.78 -0.20
N LEU A 259 -21.04 5.96 -0.26
CA LEU A 259 -21.10 4.56 0.15
C LEU A 259 -21.40 4.40 1.65
N TYR A 260 -20.93 5.34 2.47
CA TYR A 260 -21.37 5.52 3.86
C TYR A 260 -21.29 6.99 4.26
N THR A 261 -22.11 7.39 5.23
CA THR A 261 -22.14 8.76 5.73
C THR A 261 -20.78 9.10 6.36
N GLY A 262 -20.15 10.17 5.88
CA GLY A 262 -18.86 10.64 6.41
C GLY A 262 -17.62 10.18 5.64
N ILE A 263 -17.73 9.33 4.61
CA ILE A 263 -16.59 8.83 3.84
C ILE A 263 -15.67 9.94 3.33
N ASN A 264 -16.25 11.04 2.83
CA ASN A 264 -15.45 12.21 2.37
C ASN A 264 -14.63 12.82 3.50
N THR A 265 -15.26 13.03 4.67
CA THR A 265 -14.60 13.58 5.86
C THR A 265 -13.50 12.64 6.36
N ASP A 266 -13.75 11.33 6.32
CA ASP A 266 -12.80 10.32 6.73
C ASP A 266 -11.55 10.34 5.87
N PHE A 267 -11.67 10.36 4.54
CA PHE A 267 -10.54 10.49 3.63
C PHE A 267 -9.77 11.79 3.86
N ARG A 268 -10.45 12.93 4.02
CA ARG A 268 -9.79 14.22 4.28
C ARG A 268 -8.99 14.21 5.58
N ARG A 269 -9.57 13.64 6.65
CA ARG A 269 -8.90 13.47 7.94
C ARG A 269 -7.66 12.57 7.80
N THR A 270 -7.80 11.47 7.11
CA THR A 270 -6.72 10.51 6.85
C THR A 270 -5.58 11.16 6.06
N HIS A 271 -5.87 11.84 4.96
CA HIS A 271 -4.83 12.54 4.17
C HIS A 271 -4.12 13.59 5.01
N HIS A 272 -4.87 14.41 5.77
CA HIS A 272 -4.27 15.42 6.65
C HIS A 272 -3.34 14.79 7.69
N PHE A 273 -3.76 13.71 8.34
CA PHE A 273 -2.93 13.01 9.33
C PHE A 273 -1.66 12.43 8.68
N LEU A 274 -1.79 11.77 7.54
CA LEU A 274 -0.64 11.17 6.84
C LEU A 274 0.36 12.22 6.34
N GLU A 275 -0.08 13.40 5.92
CA GLU A 275 0.80 14.51 5.54
C GLU A 275 1.66 15.04 6.70
N MET A 276 1.19 14.89 7.95
CA MET A 276 1.94 15.32 9.14
C MET A 276 3.06 14.35 9.54
N LEU A 277 2.97 13.08 9.13
CA LEU A 277 3.97 12.08 9.46
C LEU A 277 5.27 12.31 8.69
N LYS A 278 6.39 12.05 9.35
CA LYS A 278 7.74 12.21 8.78
C LYS A 278 8.56 10.93 8.99
N PRO A 279 8.25 9.85 8.26
CA PRO A 279 9.02 8.62 8.38
C PRO A 279 10.40 8.74 7.73
N ASP A 280 11.36 8.02 8.30
CA ASP A 280 12.60 7.67 7.62
C ASP A 280 12.38 6.54 6.62
N ILE A 281 11.60 5.53 7.05
CA ILE A 281 11.27 4.34 6.29
C ILE A 281 9.74 4.22 6.23
N TRP A 282 9.22 3.92 5.08
CA TRP A 282 7.81 3.60 4.92
C TRP A 282 7.63 2.34 4.10
N LEU A 283 6.65 1.54 4.50
CA LEU A 283 6.31 0.26 3.91
C LEU A 283 4.79 0.23 3.74
N ALA A 284 4.31 -0.40 2.68
CA ALA A 284 2.89 -0.37 2.38
C ALA A 284 2.32 -1.77 2.13
N GLN A 285 1.00 -1.85 2.07
CA GLN A 285 0.25 -3.09 1.89
C GLN A 285 0.39 -3.65 0.47
N HIS A 286 0.75 -2.79 -0.50
CA HIS A 286 1.03 -3.17 -1.89
C HIS A 286 2.46 -2.78 -2.25
N ASN A 287 3.21 -3.74 -2.78
CA ASN A 287 4.65 -3.62 -3.01
C ASN A 287 5.02 -2.56 -4.05
N GLU A 288 4.13 -2.33 -5.03
CA GLU A 288 4.32 -1.30 -6.06
C GLU A 288 4.24 0.13 -5.51
N TYR A 289 3.60 0.34 -4.35
CA TYR A 289 3.45 1.69 -3.78
C TYR A 289 4.78 2.30 -3.34
N TYR A 290 5.73 1.46 -2.89
CA TYR A 290 6.99 1.92 -2.32
C TYR A 290 8.22 1.34 -3.03
N ASP A 291 8.07 0.93 -4.29
CA ASP A 291 9.17 0.40 -5.13
C ASP A 291 9.92 -0.77 -4.47
N PHE A 292 9.18 -1.70 -3.85
CA PHE A 292 9.75 -2.82 -3.07
C PHE A 292 10.85 -3.55 -3.82
N GLU A 293 10.62 -3.94 -5.08
CA GLU A 293 11.56 -4.72 -5.89
C GLU A 293 12.88 -3.96 -6.10
N ALA A 294 12.82 -2.66 -6.40
CA ALA A 294 13.99 -1.82 -6.59
C ALA A 294 14.75 -1.62 -5.26
N LYS A 295 14.02 -1.35 -4.17
CA LYS A 295 14.61 -1.20 -2.83
C LYS A 295 15.25 -2.50 -2.35
N ARG A 296 14.59 -3.64 -2.57
CA ARG A 296 15.13 -4.96 -2.22
C ARG A 296 16.45 -5.27 -2.94
N LYS A 297 16.54 -4.97 -4.24
CA LYS A 297 17.80 -5.13 -5.00
C LYS A 297 18.91 -4.24 -4.44
N ARG A 298 18.60 -2.98 -4.17
CA ARG A 298 19.57 -2.04 -3.59
C ARG A 298 20.00 -2.46 -2.19
N ALA A 299 19.10 -3.07 -1.41
CA ALA A 299 19.40 -3.50 -0.04
C ALA A 299 20.53 -4.56 0.02
N LEU A 300 20.78 -5.30 -1.05
CA LEU A 300 21.89 -6.25 -1.15
C LEU A 300 23.27 -5.59 -1.01
N THR A 301 23.39 -4.33 -1.40
CA THR A 301 24.66 -3.55 -1.34
C THR A 301 24.59 -2.37 -0.38
N GLU A 302 23.42 -1.75 -0.22
CA GLU A 302 23.22 -0.53 0.57
C GLU A 302 22.67 -0.82 1.98
N GLY A 303 22.22 -2.06 2.24
CA GLY A 303 21.59 -2.43 3.50
C GLY A 303 20.37 -1.58 3.81
N VAL A 304 20.24 -1.13 5.06
CA VAL A 304 19.10 -0.32 5.53
C VAL A 304 18.91 0.97 4.73
N LYS A 305 19.98 1.55 4.18
CA LYS A 305 19.90 2.80 3.40
C LYS A 305 18.96 2.69 2.19
N ALA A 306 18.83 1.51 1.61
CA ALA A 306 17.93 1.26 0.48
C ALA A 306 16.45 1.49 0.83
N TRP A 307 16.08 1.36 2.09
CA TRP A 307 14.70 1.49 2.58
C TRP A 307 14.36 2.91 3.05
N ILE A 308 15.37 3.78 3.25
CA ILE A 308 15.15 5.17 3.67
C ILE A 308 14.64 5.96 2.47
N ASP A 309 13.39 6.45 2.54
CA ASP A 309 12.76 7.13 1.43
C ASP A 309 11.64 8.09 1.87
N PRO A 310 11.97 9.13 2.64
CA PRO A 310 10.97 10.11 3.09
C PRO A 310 10.32 10.88 1.93
N GLU A 311 11.04 11.09 0.82
CA GLU A 311 10.51 11.75 -0.37
C GLU A 311 9.49 10.89 -1.11
N GLY A 312 9.75 9.58 -1.23
CA GLY A 312 8.79 8.63 -1.79
C GLY A 312 7.50 8.61 -1.00
N TYR A 313 7.60 8.63 0.34
CA TYR A 313 6.43 8.77 1.22
C TYR A 313 5.60 10.03 0.89
N ARG A 314 6.26 11.20 0.84
CA ARG A 314 5.56 12.45 0.55
C ARG A 314 4.87 12.43 -0.81
N ARG A 315 5.57 11.93 -1.86
CA ARG A 315 4.98 11.78 -3.20
C ARG A 315 3.78 10.84 -3.20
N PHE A 316 3.88 9.71 -2.49
CA PHE A 316 2.80 8.73 -2.38
C PHE A 316 1.56 9.36 -1.74
N ILE A 317 1.68 9.99 -0.58
CA ILE A 317 0.55 10.61 0.12
C ILE A 317 -0.06 11.76 -0.70
N ALA A 318 0.78 12.63 -1.28
CA ALA A 318 0.31 13.71 -2.14
C ALA A 318 -0.45 13.18 -3.38
N GLY A 319 0.05 12.11 -3.99
CA GLY A 319 -0.63 11.46 -5.12
C GLY A 319 -1.98 10.84 -4.74
N LYS A 320 -2.09 10.19 -3.57
CA LYS A 320 -3.38 9.64 -3.09
C LYS A 320 -4.38 10.74 -2.79
N LYS A 321 -3.94 11.83 -2.16
CA LYS A 321 -4.79 13.00 -1.90
C LYS A 321 -5.26 13.65 -3.20
N GLN A 322 -4.38 13.86 -4.16
CA GLN A 322 -4.76 14.45 -5.45
C GLN A 322 -5.78 13.57 -6.17
N ALA A 323 -5.57 12.26 -6.22
CA ALA A 323 -6.52 11.32 -6.82
C ALA A 323 -7.90 11.39 -6.14
N PHE A 324 -7.94 11.56 -4.81
CA PHE A 324 -9.19 11.75 -4.07
C PHE A 324 -9.89 13.06 -4.45
N GLU A 325 -9.18 14.18 -4.52
CA GLU A 325 -9.77 15.46 -4.90
C GLU A 325 -10.27 15.42 -6.36
N ASP A 326 -9.50 14.81 -7.26
CA ASP A 326 -9.88 14.63 -8.67
C ASP A 326 -11.17 13.80 -8.81
N GLU A 327 -11.35 12.76 -8.00
CA GLU A 327 -12.56 11.93 -7.98
C GLU A 327 -13.75 12.70 -7.42
N VAL A 328 -13.55 13.46 -6.35
CA VAL A 328 -14.59 14.32 -5.76
C VAL A 328 -15.06 15.36 -6.77
N ASP A 329 -14.13 16.01 -7.46
CA ASP A 329 -14.44 16.99 -8.49
C ASP A 329 -15.17 16.37 -9.68
N GLU A 330 -14.75 15.19 -10.12
CA GLU A 330 -15.44 14.43 -11.17
C GLU A 330 -16.88 14.09 -10.79
N GLU A 331 -17.10 13.56 -9.57
CA GLU A 331 -18.44 13.26 -9.07
C GLU A 331 -19.32 14.52 -8.96
N LEU A 332 -18.74 15.66 -8.61
CA LEU A 332 -19.45 16.93 -8.48
C LEU A 332 -19.68 17.62 -9.83
N GLY A 333 -19.00 17.18 -10.89
CA GLY A 333 -19.06 17.79 -12.20
C GLY A 333 -18.29 19.12 -12.27
N VAL A 334 -17.24 19.27 -11.44
CA VAL A 334 -16.34 20.43 -11.48
C VAL A 334 -15.46 20.32 -12.73
N PRO A 335 -15.42 21.33 -13.60
CA PRO A 335 -14.55 21.27 -14.78
C PRO A 335 -13.09 21.17 -14.38
N LYS A 336 -12.34 20.22 -14.96
CA LYS A 336 -10.89 20.18 -14.79
C LYS A 336 -10.28 21.46 -15.32
N ALA A 337 -9.49 22.14 -14.50
CA ALA A 337 -8.74 23.32 -14.95
C ALA A 337 -7.89 22.91 -16.16
N THR A 338 -8.16 23.52 -17.31
CA THR A 338 -7.30 23.34 -18.49
C THR A 338 -5.91 23.85 -18.14
N ALA A 339 -4.94 22.94 -18.06
CA ALA A 339 -3.55 23.34 -17.92
C ALA A 339 -3.19 24.32 -19.05
N LYS A 340 -2.86 25.56 -18.66
CA LYS A 340 -2.39 26.59 -19.57
C LYS A 340 -0.94 26.34 -19.98
#